data_fec2ea611e57f4e883bfb5f1ee50f9b6
#
_entry.id   fec2ea611e57f4e883bfb5f1ee50f9b6
#
_cell.length_a   1.000
_cell.length_b   1.000
_cell.length_c   1.000
_cell.angle_alpha   90.00
_cell.angle_beta   90.00
_cell.angle_gamma   90.00
#
_symmetry.space_group_name_H-M   'P 1'
#
loop_
_entity.id
_entity.type
_entity.pdbx_description
1 polymer ?
#
loop_
_entity_poly.entity_id
_entity_poly.type
_entity_poly.pdbx_seq_one_letter_code
_entity_poly.pdbx_strand_id
1 'polypeptide(L)'
;MDRTIGHRAWINYALQKNPNIIIFIAIPQVDFPADWEQRAQELGFSNIQELTDYFENSIVHKEMVDQIRIEFPSTKIFTIPTGRASVKLDQMNTDNELLDGISRFGPKATSLFVDTKGHQGDIIIEAGSLVWLNSIYSVDLSNFSYETGFNTDLHEIAKQIMDSHDTNYKL
;
A
#
# COMPACT_ATOMS: atom_id res chain seq x y z
N MET A 1 8.84 -20.76 -6.50
CA MET A 1 8.81 -19.85 -7.68
C MET A 1 9.58 -18.60 -7.32
N ASP A 2 10.55 -18.20 -8.12
CA ASP A 2 11.32 -16.98 -7.84
C ASP A 2 10.46 -15.73 -8.11
N ARG A 3 10.11 -15.01 -7.05
CA ARG A 3 9.23 -13.82 -7.08
C ARG A 3 9.93 -12.59 -7.66
N THR A 4 11.26 -12.64 -7.84
CA THR A 4 12.06 -11.47 -8.24
C THR A 4 12.30 -11.37 -9.75
N ILE A 5 11.98 -12.41 -10.53
CA ILE A 5 12.30 -12.47 -11.98
C ILE A 5 11.78 -11.26 -12.75
N GLY A 6 10.52 -10.89 -12.58
CA GLY A 6 9.94 -9.74 -13.27
C GLY A 6 10.59 -8.41 -12.86
N HIS A 7 10.81 -8.23 -11.56
CA HIS A 7 11.45 -7.04 -11.02
C HIS A 7 12.90 -6.88 -11.51
N ARG A 8 13.68 -7.96 -11.53
CA ARG A 8 15.06 -7.97 -12.07
C ARG A 8 15.12 -7.48 -13.51
N ALA A 9 14.22 -7.98 -14.36
CA ALA A 9 14.18 -7.59 -15.76
C ALA A 9 13.92 -6.09 -15.93
N TRP A 10 12.94 -5.55 -15.19
CA TRP A 10 12.62 -4.13 -15.22
C TRP A 10 13.72 -3.25 -14.62
N ILE A 11 14.34 -3.64 -13.50
CA ILE A 11 15.45 -2.92 -12.89
C ILE A 11 16.65 -2.87 -13.85
N ASN A 12 17.03 -4.00 -14.45
CA ASN A 12 18.11 -4.03 -15.44
C ASN A 12 17.82 -3.10 -16.63
N TYR A 13 16.59 -3.13 -17.16
CA TYR A 13 16.22 -2.24 -18.25
C TYR A 13 16.27 -0.77 -17.84
N ALA A 14 15.76 -0.42 -16.66
CA ALA A 14 15.77 0.95 -16.15
C ALA A 14 17.20 1.46 -15.94
N LEU A 15 18.08 0.66 -15.33
CA LEU A 15 19.48 1.00 -15.09
C LEU A 15 20.29 1.22 -16.37
N GLN A 16 19.98 0.52 -17.47
CA GLN A 16 20.56 0.79 -18.79
C GLN A 16 20.22 2.20 -19.32
N LYS A 17 19.10 2.77 -18.88
CA LYS A 17 18.64 4.12 -19.29
C LYS A 17 19.10 5.20 -18.34
N ASN A 18 19.09 4.90 -17.05
CA ASN A 18 19.52 5.82 -15.99
C ASN A 18 20.18 5.02 -14.85
N PRO A 19 21.52 5.01 -14.74
CA PRO A 19 22.22 4.28 -13.70
C PRO A 19 21.99 4.82 -12.27
N ASN A 20 21.45 6.04 -12.15
CA ASN A 20 21.16 6.69 -10.87
C ASN A 20 19.67 6.65 -10.49
N ILE A 21 18.88 5.80 -11.15
CA ILE A 21 17.44 5.69 -10.86
C ILE A 21 17.19 5.18 -9.44
N ILE A 22 16.15 5.71 -8.81
CA ILE A 22 15.59 5.17 -7.57
C ILE A 22 14.39 4.30 -7.94
N ILE A 23 14.32 3.11 -7.38
CA ILE A 23 13.24 2.15 -7.64
C ILE A 23 12.28 2.14 -6.46
N PHE A 24 11.00 2.26 -6.75
CA PHE A 24 9.92 2.07 -5.78
C PHE A 24 9.07 0.87 -6.20
N ILE A 25 8.85 -0.06 -5.27
CA ILE A 25 8.01 -1.25 -5.47
C ILE A 25 6.72 -1.03 -4.69
N ALA A 26 5.61 -0.86 -5.40
CA ALA A 26 4.30 -0.74 -4.77
C ALA A 26 3.84 -2.09 -4.20
N ILE A 27 3.41 -2.09 -2.95
CA ILE A 27 2.84 -3.27 -2.28
C ILE A 27 1.33 -3.20 -2.44
N PRO A 28 0.71 -4.08 -3.26
CA PRO A 28 -0.72 -4.04 -3.50
C PRO A 28 -1.52 -4.52 -2.29
N GLN A 29 -2.81 -4.22 -2.28
CA GLN A 29 -3.75 -4.88 -1.38
C GLN A 29 -3.93 -6.36 -1.74
N VAL A 30 -4.45 -7.13 -0.80
CA VAL A 30 -4.95 -8.49 -1.06
C VAL A 30 -6.26 -8.39 -1.84
N ASP A 31 -6.42 -9.19 -2.89
CA ASP A 31 -7.68 -9.28 -3.67
C ASP A 31 -8.83 -9.85 -2.82
N PHE A 32 -10.06 -9.64 -3.25
CA PHE A 32 -11.30 -10.16 -2.67
C PHE A 32 -11.56 -9.72 -1.23
N PRO A 33 -11.78 -8.40 -1.00
CA PRO A 33 -11.98 -7.86 0.34
C PRO A 33 -13.18 -8.49 1.11
N ALA A 34 -14.18 -9.02 0.41
CA ALA A 34 -15.28 -9.73 1.07
C ALA A 34 -14.82 -10.95 1.87
N ASP A 35 -13.71 -11.58 1.45
CA ASP A 35 -13.22 -12.84 1.99
C ASP A 35 -11.97 -12.65 2.88
N TRP A 36 -11.55 -11.41 3.16
CA TRP A 36 -10.28 -11.12 3.82
C TRP A 36 -10.12 -11.81 5.18
N GLU A 37 -11.13 -11.73 6.05
CA GLU A 37 -11.06 -12.32 7.39
C GLU A 37 -11.04 -13.87 7.31
N GLN A 38 -11.87 -14.45 6.45
CA GLN A 38 -11.85 -15.88 6.24
C GLN A 38 -10.49 -16.35 5.71
N ARG A 39 -9.96 -15.66 4.72
CA ARG A 39 -8.65 -16.00 4.13
C ARG A 39 -7.51 -15.84 5.12
N ALA A 40 -7.52 -14.81 5.95
CA ALA A 40 -6.53 -14.65 7.01
C ALA A 40 -6.56 -15.85 7.97
N GLN A 41 -7.73 -16.26 8.44
CA GLN A 41 -7.91 -17.40 9.33
C GLN A 41 -7.49 -18.73 8.69
N GLU A 42 -7.84 -18.97 7.41
CA GLU A 42 -7.41 -20.17 6.66
C GLU A 42 -5.89 -20.27 6.53
N LEU A 43 -5.17 -19.12 6.54
CA LEU A 43 -3.73 -19.04 6.49
C LEU A 43 -3.07 -19.00 7.89
N GLY A 44 -3.87 -19.06 8.97
CA GLY A 44 -3.39 -19.09 10.35
C GLY A 44 -3.16 -17.72 10.98
N PHE A 45 -3.69 -16.65 10.40
CA PHE A 45 -3.64 -15.30 10.94
C PHE A 45 -4.97 -14.93 11.63
N SER A 46 -4.90 -14.04 12.62
CA SER A 46 -6.08 -13.64 13.39
C SER A 46 -7.05 -12.77 12.59
N ASN A 47 -6.53 -11.96 11.67
CA ASN A 47 -7.28 -10.99 10.85
C ASN A 47 -6.48 -10.57 9.61
N ILE A 48 -7.11 -9.77 8.74
CA ILE A 48 -6.49 -9.26 7.52
C ILE A 48 -5.30 -8.34 7.80
N GLN A 49 -5.29 -7.61 8.90
CA GLN A 49 -4.18 -6.73 9.27
C GLN A 49 -2.91 -7.55 9.52
N GLU A 50 -3.00 -8.63 10.31
CA GLU A 50 -1.89 -9.52 10.61
C GLU A 50 -1.36 -10.23 9.33
N LEU A 51 -2.26 -10.67 8.46
CA LEU A 51 -1.89 -11.23 7.15
C LEU A 51 -1.15 -10.18 6.28
N THR A 52 -1.63 -8.94 6.27
CA THR A 52 -1.01 -7.84 5.53
C THR A 52 0.38 -7.53 6.09
N ASP A 53 0.53 -7.49 7.41
CA ASP A 53 1.82 -7.27 8.09
C ASP A 53 2.82 -8.38 7.73
N TYR A 54 2.40 -9.64 7.75
CA TYR A 54 3.23 -10.76 7.34
C TYR A 54 3.64 -10.66 5.87
N PHE A 55 2.68 -10.39 4.98
CA PHE A 55 2.94 -10.27 3.54
C PHE A 55 3.94 -9.15 3.24
N GLU A 56 3.74 -7.98 3.83
CA GLU A 56 4.64 -6.84 3.66
C GLU A 56 6.04 -7.13 4.22
N ASN A 57 6.12 -7.49 5.50
CA ASN A 57 7.40 -7.58 6.20
C ASN A 57 8.20 -8.84 5.83
N SER A 58 7.54 -10.00 5.69
CA SER A 58 8.24 -11.25 5.45
C SER A 58 8.40 -11.54 3.96
N ILE A 59 7.31 -11.39 3.19
CA ILE A 59 7.35 -11.78 1.79
C ILE A 59 7.95 -10.67 0.91
N VAL A 60 7.41 -9.43 1.03
CA VAL A 60 7.87 -8.35 0.15
C VAL A 60 9.23 -7.83 0.60
N HIS A 61 9.38 -7.46 1.86
CA HIS A 61 10.62 -6.87 2.35
C HIS A 61 11.76 -7.90 2.36
N LYS A 62 11.62 -9.01 3.10
CA LYS A 62 12.72 -9.96 3.33
C LYS A 62 12.97 -10.91 2.16
N GLU A 63 11.91 -11.57 1.65
CA GLU A 63 12.12 -12.56 0.59
C GLU A 63 12.28 -11.96 -0.80
N MET A 64 11.79 -10.73 -1.05
CA MET A 64 11.86 -10.12 -2.37
C MET A 64 12.82 -8.93 -2.42
N VAL A 65 12.57 -7.86 -1.66
CA VAL A 65 13.36 -6.62 -1.77
C VAL A 65 14.80 -6.81 -1.31
N ASP A 66 15.03 -7.51 -0.18
CA ASP A 66 16.39 -7.76 0.29
C ASP A 66 17.18 -8.62 -0.73
N GLN A 67 16.54 -9.61 -1.39
CA GLN A 67 17.21 -10.39 -2.45
C GLN A 67 17.54 -9.51 -3.66
N ILE A 68 16.63 -8.63 -4.06
CA ILE A 68 16.90 -7.69 -5.17
C ILE A 68 18.05 -6.74 -4.81
N ARG A 69 18.10 -6.24 -3.58
CA ARG A 69 19.19 -5.35 -3.10
C ARG A 69 20.55 -6.04 -3.10
N ILE A 70 20.63 -7.35 -2.81
CA ILE A 70 21.87 -8.13 -2.90
C ILE A 70 22.39 -8.14 -4.35
N GLU A 71 21.50 -8.25 -5.34
CA GLU A 71 21.87 -8.28 -6.76
C GLU A 71 22.16 -6.89 -7.34
N PHE A 72 21.52 -5.86 -6.78
CA PHE A 72 21.68 -4.46 -7.22
C PHE A 72 22.17 -3.57 -6.07
N PRO A 73 23.37 -3.83 -5.50
CA PRO A 73 23.81 -3.21 -4.26
C PRO A 73 24.05 -1.69 -4.35
N SER A 74 24.18 -1.16 -5.56
CA SER A 74 24.35 0.28 -5.80
C SER A 74 23.03 1.00 -6.11
N THR A 75 21.91 0.26 -6.19
CA THR A 75 20.61 0.83 -6.53
C THR A 75 19.78 1.08 -5.27
N LYS A 76 19.24 2.28 -5.15
CA LYS A 76 18.28 2.59 -4.07
C LYS A 76 16.93 1.97 -4.41
N ILE A 77 16.46 1.06 -3.58
CA ILE A 77 15.20 0.33 -3.77
C ILE A 77 14.36 0.47 -2.50
N PHE A 78 13.16 1.01 -2.64
CA PHE A 78 12.21 1.25 -1.58
C PHE A 78 10.86 0.62 -1.91
N THR A 79 9.95 0.59 -0.93
CA THR A 79 8.58 0.11 -1.13
C THR A 79 7.58 1.22 -0.86
N ILE A 80 6.38 1.08 -1.44
CA ILE A 80 5.23 1.94 -1.18
C ILE A 80 4.10 1.07 -0.64
N PRO A 81 3.64 1.23 0.61
CA PRO A 81 2.62 0.39 1.22
C PRO A 81 1.20 0.74 0.74
N THR A 82 0.97 0.74 -0.58
CA THR A 82 -0.28 1.19 -1.23
C THR A 82 -1.50 0.44 -0.71
N GLY A 83 -1.37 -0.87 -0.50
CA GLY A 83 -2.48 -1.72 -0.05
C GLY A 83 -2.97 -1.42 1.35
N ARG A 84 -2.16 -0.78 2.18
CA ARG A 84 -2.52 -0.45 3.57
C ARG A 84 -3.68 0.54 3.66
N ALA A 85 -3.82 1.45 2.69
CA ALA A 85 -4.96 2.37 2.63
C ALA A 85 -6.30 1.62 2.57
N SER A 86 -6.37 0.55 1.79
CA SER A 86 -7.58 -0.28 1.66
C SER A 86 -7.92 -0.98 2.97
N VAL A 87 -6.93 -1.59 3.64
CA VAL A 87 -7.14 -2.32 4.90
C VAL A 87 -7.52 -1.36 6.02
N LYS A 88 -6.85 -0.20 6.12
CA LYS A 88 -7.14 0.80 7.15
C LYS A 88 -8.54 1.39 7.00
N LEU A 89 -8.92 1.78 5.79
CA LEU A 89 -10.25 2.34 5.53
C LEU A 89 -11.37 1.30 5.67
N ASP A 90 -11.14 0.02 5.31
CA ASP A 90 -12.11 -1.06 5.52
C ASP A 90 -12.33 -1.32 7.02
N GLN A 91 -11.27 -1.27 7.84
CA GLN A 91 -11.39 -1.36 9.29
C GLN A 91 -12.20 -0.18 9.85
N MET A 92 -11.87 1.06 9.47
CA MET A 92 -12.60 2.25 9.90
C MET A 92 -14.07 2.22 9.49
N ASN A 93 -14.38 1.71 8.29
CA ASN A 93 -15.76 1.52 7.84
C ASN A 93 -16.51 0.50 8.70
N THR A 94 -15.86 -0.61 9.06
CA THR A 94 -16.41 -1.65 9.93
C THR A 94 -16.70 -1.11 11.35
N ASP A 95 -15.80 -0.25 11.85
CA ASP A 95 -15.91 0.36 13.18
C ASP A 95 -16.80 1.61 13.20
N ASN A 96 -17.38 2.01 12.06
CA ASN A 96 -18.17 3.23 11.88
C ASN A 96 -17.40 4.52 12.23
N GLU A 97 -16.12 4.56 11.92
CA GLU A 97 -15.22 5.71 12.16
C GLU A 97 -15.06 6.63 10.94
N LEU A 98 -15.54 6.23 9.75
CA LEU A 98 -15.53 7.10 8.57
C LEU A 98 -16.55 8.24 8.76
N LEU A 99 -16.13 9.48 8.47
CA LEU A 99 -16.99 10.65 8.54
C LEU A 99 -17.81 10.86 7.28
N ASP A 100 -17.55 10.07 6.24
CA ASP A 100 -18.24 10.10 4.96
C ASP A 100 -19.24 8.95 4.86
N GLY A 101 -20.33 9.16 4.13
CA GLY A 101 -21.34 8.14 3.87
C GLY A 101 -20.86 7.09 2.86
N ILE A 102 -19.82 6.35 3.20
CA ILE A 102 -19.15 5.36 2.34
C ILE A 102 -19.67 3.96 2.67
N SER A 103 -20.14 3.23 1.66
CA SER A 103 -20.44 1.80 1.76
C SER A 103 -19.20 0.95 1.49
N ARG A 104 -19.19 -0.29 1.98
CA ARG A 104 -18.06 -1.20 1.71
C ARG A 104 -17.94 -1.54 0.22
N PHE A 105 -19.08 -1.84 -0.44
CA PHE A 105 -19.16 -2.13 -1.87
C PHE A 105 -20.21 -1.26 -2.56
N GLY A 106 -19.93 -0.77 -3.76
CA GLY A 106 -20.89 0.05 -4.51
C GLY A 106 -20.23 0.92 -5.58
N PRO A 107 -20.88 2.02 -5.95
CA PRO A 107 -20.34 2.96 -6.92
C PRO A 107 -19.03 3.59 -6.43
N LYS A 108 -18.11 3.83 -7.36
CA LYS A 108 -16.75 4.30 -7.09
C LYS A 108 -16.66 5.51 -6.15
N ALA A 109 -17.56 6.49 -6.32
CA ALA A 109 -17.55 7.73 -5.55
C ALA A 109 -18.08 7.56 -4.10
N THR A 110 -18.81 6.48 -3.80
CA THR A 110 -19.50 6.30 -2.51
C THR A 110 -19.24 4.96 -1.85
N SER A 111 -18.19 4.26 -2.28
CA SER A 111 -17.81 2.99 -1.68
C SER A 111 -16.29 2.84 -1.54
N LEU A 112 -15.88 1.90 -0.67
CA LEU A 112 -14.48 1.49 -0.57
C LEU A 112 -14.07 0.68 -1.80
N PHE A 113 -14.91 -0.28 -2.20
CA PHE A 113 -14.64 -1.17 -3.32
C PHE A 113 -15.77 -1.13 -4.35
N VAL A 114 -15.38 -1.07 -5.62
CA VAL A 114 -16.34 -1.03 -6.73
C VAL A 114 -16.95 -2.40 -7.00
N ASP A 115 -16.20 -3.45 -6.68
CA ASP A 115 -16.59 -4.84 -6.91
C ASP A 115 -15.97 -5.80 -5.89
N THR A 116 -16.38 -7.07 -5.97
CA THR A 116 -15.91 -8.13 -5.06
C THR A 116 -14.44 -8.51 -5.25
N LYS A 117 -13.81 -8.16 -6.39
CA LYS A 117 -12.38 -8.36 -6.59
C LYS A 117 -11.56 -7.36 -5.79
N GLY A 118 -12.13 -6.19 -5.48
CA GLY A 118 -11.48 -5.16 -4.68
C GLY A 118 -10.92 -3.99 -5.50
N HIS A 119 -11.50 -3.70 -6.68
CA HIS A 119 -11.18 -2.46 -7.36
C HIS A 119 -11.57 -1.28 -6.47
N GLN A 120 -10.66 -0.35 -6.31
CA GLN A 120 -10.74 0.70 -5.29
C GLN A 120 -11.75 1.79 -5.65
N GLY A 121 -12.53 2.23 -4.66
CA GLY A 121 -13.32 3.46 -4.71
C GLY A 121 -12.45 4.71 -4.52
N ASP A 122 -13.04 5.88 -4.75
CA ASP A 122 -12.30 7.14 -4.78
C ASP A 122 -11.60 7.45 -3.45
N ILE A 123 -12.20 7.15 -2.32
CA ILE A 123 -11.59 7.40 -1.00
C ILE A 123 -10.30 6.60 -0.78
N ILE A 124 -10.25 5.33 -1.22
CA ILE A 124 -9.03 4.51 -1.11
C ILE A 124 -7.97 5.02 -2.09
N ILE A 125 -8.36 5.38 -3.32
CA ILE A 125 -7.45 5.94 -4.33
C ILE A 125 -6.82 7.22 -3.79
N GLU A 126 -7.60 8.08 -3.17
CA GLU A 126 -7.13 9.35 -2.63
C GLU A 126 -6.15 9.14 -1.47
N ALA A 127 -6.50 8.31 -0.48
CA ALA A 127 -5.58 7.96 0.61
C ALA A 127 -4.30 7.29 0.10
N GLY A 128 -4.43 6.37 -0.86
CA GLY A 128 -3.28 5.73 -1.52
C GLY A 128 -2.40 6.73 -2.25
N SER A 129 -2.98 7.73 -2.92
CA SER A 129 -2.23 8.78 -3.62
C SER A 129 -1.38 9.62 -2.64
N LEU A 130 -1.91 9.92 -1.46
CA LEU A 130 -1.15 10.60 -0.39
C LEU A 130 0.01 9.72 0.13
N VAL A 131 -0.19 8.41 0.26
CA VAL A 131 0.89 7.45 0.60
C VAL A 131 1.99 7.48 -0.46
N TRP A 132 1.64 7.48 -1.76
CA TRP A 132 2.61 7.62 -2.85
C TRP A 132 3.36 8.94 -2.79
N LEU A 133 2.64 10.03 -2.58
CA LEU A 133 3.21 11.38 -2.50
C LEU A 133 4.27 11.49 -1.39
N ASN A 134 3.95 10.98 -0.19
CA ASN A 134 4.92 10.93 0.90
C ASN A 134 6.08 9.99 0.58
N SER A 135 5.82 8.78 0.06
CA SER A 135 6.85 7.77 -0.22
C SER A 135 7.90 8.25 -1.22
N ILE A 136 7.48 8.97 -2.27
CA ILE A 136 8.37 9.37 -3.37
C ILE A 136 9.01 10.74 -3.13
N TYR A 137 8.24 11.68 -2.57
CA TYR A 137 8.65 13.08 -2.47
C TYR A 137 8.89 13.55 -1.04
N SER A 138 8.68 12.66 -0.05
CA SER A 138 8.83 12.99 1.39
C SER A 138 8.00 14.20 1.82
N VAL A 139 6.81 14.38 1.24
CA VAL A 139 5.91 15.50 1.57
C VAL A 139 5.44 15.35 3.01
N ASP A 140 5.55 16.42 3.78
CA ASP A 140 4.95 16.48 5.11
C ASP A 140 3.42 16.57 5.01
N LEU A 141 2.75 15.44 5.21
CA LEU A 141 1.30 15.34 5.10
C LEU A 141 0.56 16.15 6.18
N SER A 142 1.19 16.43 7.32
CA SER A 142 0.59 17.26 8.39
C SER A 142 0.44 18.72 8.00
N ASN A 143 1.26 19.21 7.08
CA ASN A 143 1.28 20.58 6.60
C ASN A 143 0.90 20.71 5.12
N PHE A 144 0.45 19.65 4.50
CA PHE A 144 0.08 19.64 3.09
C PHE A 144 -1.34 20.14 2.90
N SER A 145 -1.51 21.28 2.23
CA SER A 145 -2.77 22.02 2.12
C SER A 145 -3.74 21.50 1.05
N TYR A 146 -3.45 20.35 0.44
CA TYR A 146 -4.33 19.75 -0.56
C TYR A 146 -5.64 19.26 0.07
N GLU A 147 -6.77 19.60 -0.53
CA GLU A 147 -8.08 19.15 -0.07
C GLU A 147 -8.51 17.89 -0.81
N THR A 148 -8.71 16.80 -0.07
CA THR A 148 -9.05 15.47 -0.63
C THR A 148 -10.51 15.37 -1.09
N GLY A 149 -11.38 16.29 -0.65
CA GLY A 149 -12.80 16.24 -0.92
C GLY A 149 -13.59 15.29 -0.03
N PHE A 150 -12.93 14.68 0.98
CA PHE A 150 -13.55 13.84 2.00
C PHE A 150 -13.53 14.52 3.36
N ASN A 151 -14.52 14.20 4.23
CA ASN A 151 -14.55 14.67 5.62
C ASN A 151 -13.62 13.85 6.52
N THR A 152 -13.39 12.59 6.17
CA THR A 152 -12.40 11.73 6.83
C THR A 152 -11.00 12.27 6.55
N ASP A 153 -10.19 12.44 7.58
CA ASP A 153 -8.82 12.97 7.46
C ASP A 153 -7.89 11.96 6.79
N LEU A 154 -7.84 11.99 5.45
CA LEU A 154 -7.00 11.10 4.66
C LEU A 154 -5.51 11.44 4.76
N HIS A 155 -5.14 12.68 5.14
CA HIS A 155 -3.75 13.04 5.40
C HIS A 155 -3.23 12.34 6.64
N GLU A 156 -4.01 12.37 7.73
CA GLU A 156 -3.63 11.67 8.97
C GLU A 156 -3.57 10.14 8.75
N ILE A 157 -4.52 9.56 7.98
CA ILE A 157 -4.51 8.13 7.64
C ILE A 157 -3.24 7.78 6.86
N ALA A 158 -2.92 8.52 5.80
CA ALA A 158 -1.73 8.28 4.99
C ALA A 158 -0.44 8.48 5.81
N LYS A 159 -0.42 9.48 6.70
CA LYS A 159 0.69 9.71 7.63
C LYS A 159 0.89 8.53 8.57
N GLN A 160 -0.17 8.02 9.22
CA GLN A 160 -0.10 6.85 10.09
C GLN A 160 0.43 5.61 9.37
N ILE A 161 -0.01 5.38 8.12
CA ILE A 161 0.50 4.31 7.28
C ILE A 161 2.01 4.48 7.06
N MET A 162 2.46 5.68 6.71
CA MET A 162 3.88 5.95 6.45
C MET A 162 4.73 5.96 7.73
N ASP A 163 4.19 6.38 8.87
CA ASP A 163 4.89 6.31 10.16
C ASP A 163 5.11 4.86 10.61
N SER A 164 4.15 3.97 10.33
CA SER A 164 4.26 2.55 10.63
C SER A 164 5.11 1.74 9.64
N HIS A 165 5.37 2.29 8.44
CA HIS A 165 6.16 1.61 7.42
C HIS A 165 7.63 1.51 7.83
N ASP A 166 8.24 0.32 7.64
CA ASP A 166 9.62 0.04 8.08
C ASP A 166 10.62 1.02 7.44
N THR A 167 11.37 1.73 8.29
CA THR A 167 12.34 2.76 7.90
C THR A 167 13.45 2.25 6.99
N ASN A 168 13.73 0.93 6.98
CA ASN A 168 14.70 0.34 6.06
C ASN A 168 14.19 0.26 4.63
N TYR A 169 12.89 0.41 4.39
CA TYR A 169 12.26 0.25 3.08
C TYR A 169 11.57 1.52 2.58
N LYS A 170 11.68 2.65 3.30
CA LYS A 170 11.23 3.95 2.84
C LYS A 170 12.40 4.90 2.55
N LEU A 171 12.16 5.88 1.65
CA LEU A 171 13.12 6.92 1.29
C LEU A 171 13.35 7.91 2.44
#